data_c8ec08a693711276dc2718289b7e44bf
#
_entry.id   c8ec08a693711276dc2718289b7e44bf
#
_cell.length_a   1.000
_cell.length_b   1.000
_cell.length_c   1.000
_cell.angle_alpha   90.00
_cell.angle_beta   90.00
_cell.angle_gamma   90.00
#
_symmetry.space_group_name_H-M   'P 1'
#
loop_
_entity.id
_entity.type
_entity.pdbx_description
1 polymer ?
#
loop_
_entity_poly.entity_id
_entity_poly.type
_entity_poly.pdbx_seq_one_letter_code
_entity_poly.pdbx_strand_id
1 'polypeptide(L)'
;MCRLSTKGDTLLVLDDREYKIRVMEAEAALKDAQAGATVINATLNTTQTTATVYDASIAEIEVRLAKLEKDRKRYENLVERKAATPIQLEQIVTDYEATRKKLEAVKRQKKAALSGVDEVSYRRVSTEAAIQRATAALEMARLNLSYTVVVAPCDGKLGRRSLEEGQFIAAGQTITYILPNTQKWIVANYKETQIENLSIGQEVSVTVDAISDKEFKGKVTSISGATGSKYSLVPTDNSAGNFVKIQQRI
;
A
#
# COMPACT_ATOMS: atom_id res chain seq x y z
N MET A 1 -12.87 -40.51 -10.58
CA MET A 1 -11.85 -40.83 -9.56
C MET A 1 -11.61 -39.58 -8.70
N CYS A 2 -11.75 -39.68 -7.38
CA CYS A 2 -11.40 -38.57 -6.49
C CYS A 2 -9.88 -38.47 -6.40
N ARG A 3 -9.30 -37.38 -6.87
CA ARG A 3 -7.85 -37.12 -6.79
C ARG A 3 -7.54 -36.46 -5.46
N LEU A 4 -6.51 -36.94 -4.75
CA LEU A 4 -5.95 -36.28 -3.60
C LEU A 4 -5.19 -35.05 -4.09
N SER A 5 -5.36 -33.92 -3.40
CA SER A 5 -4.63 -32.68 -3.66
C SER A 5 -4.03 -32.17 -2.36
N THR A 6 -2.84 -31.64 -2.43
CA THR A 6 -2.15 -30.98 -1.32
C THR A 6 -2.29 -29.45 -1.45
N LYS A 7 -2.18 -28.79 -0.32
CA LYS A 7 -2.20 -27.31 -0.31
C LYS A 7 -1.12 -26.75 -1.24
N GLY A 8 -1.51 -25.86 -2.17
CA GLY A 8 -0.62 -25.27 -3.15
C GLY A 8 -0.59 -25.99 -4.50
N ASP A 9 -1.21 -27.16 -4.63
CA ASP A 9 -1.32 -27.84 -5.94
C ASP A 9 -2.13 -26.97 -6.93
N THR A 10 -1.64 -26.84 -8.15
CA THR A 10 -2.35 -26.11 -9.20
C THR A 10 -3.57 -26.90 -9.67
N LEU A 11 -4.74 -26.29 -9.53
CA LEU A 11 -6.03 -26.87 -9.92
C LEU A 11 -6.42 -26.48 -11.35
N LEU A 12 -6.12 -25.25 -11.72
CA LEU A 12 -6.52 -24.64 -12.98
C LEU A 12 -5.55 -23.51 -13.34
N VAL A 13 -5.30 -23.35 -14.62
CA VAL A 13 -4.56 -22.21 -15.19
C VAL A 13 -5.47 -21.52 -16.21
N LEU A 14 -5.69 -20.23 -16.02
CA LEU A 14 -6.41 -19.37 -16.94
C LEU A 14 -5.48 -18.80 -18.01
N ASP A 15 -6.01 -18.30 -19.11
CA ASP A 15 -5.23 -17.54 -20.10
C ASP A 15 -4.68 -16.26 -19.44
N ASP A 16 -3.38 -16.16 -19.33
CA ASP A 16 -2.68 -15.10 -18.61
C ASP A 16 -2.12 -13.99 -19.51
N ARG A 17 -2.31 -14.10 -20.85
CA ARG A 17 -1.70 -13.19 -21.83
C ARG A 17 -2.07 -11.72 -21.59
N GLU A 18 -3.33 -11.44 -21.35
CA GLU A 18 -3.80 -10.08 -21.05
C GLU A 18 -3.19 -9.55 -19.75
N TYR A 19 -3.14 -10.38 -18.72
CA TYR A 19 -2.58 -9.98 -17.42
C TYR A 19 -1.06 -9.73 -17.49
N LYS A 20 -0.33 -10.51 -18.28
CA LYS A 20 1.09 -10.29 -18.56
C LYS A 20 1.34 -8.95 -19.25
N ILE A 21 0.51 -8.60 -20.22
CA ILE A 21 0.58 -7.30 -20.91
C ILE A 21 0.35 -6.17 -19.90
N ARG A 22 -0.65 -6.26 -19.06
CA ARG A 22 -0.92 -5.27 -18.01
C ARG A 22 0.24 -5.11 -17.01
N VAL A 23 0.93 -6.20 -16.66
CA VAL A 23 2.15 -6.14 -15.85
C VAL A 23 3.25 -5.37 -16.57
N MET A 24 3.49 -5.66 -17.87
CA MET A 24 4.49 -4.94 -18.65
C MET A 24 4.16 -3.45 -18.80
N GLU A 25 2.89 -3.09 -18.99
CA GLU A 25 2.45 -1.69 -19.02
C GLU A 25 2.71 -0.97 -17.69
N ALA A 26 2.36 -1.62 -16.57
CA ALA A 26 2.61 -1.07 -15.24
C ALA A 26 4.11 -0.97 -14.91
N GLU A 27 4.94 -1.92 -15.37
CA GLU A 27 6.40 -1.85 -15.24
C GLU A 27 7.00 -0.71 -16.05
N ALA A 28 6.49 -0.47 -17.25
CA ALA A 28 6.91 0.65 -18.09
C ALA A 28 6.54 2.00 -17.43
N ALA A 29 5.32 2.12 -16.89
CA ALA A 29 4.87 3.31 -16.17
C ALA A 29 5.71 3.58 -14.91
N LEU A 30 6.11 2.54 -14.17
CA LEU A 30 7.01 2.67 -13.02
C LEU A 30 8.40 3.17 -13.45
N LYS A 31 8.95 2.63 -14.53
CA LYS A 31 10.25 3.09 -15.07
C LYS A 31 10.19 4.54 -15.52
N ASP A 32 9.11 4.97 -16.15
CA ASP A 32 8.91 6.35 -16.55
C ASP A 32 8.88 7.29 -15.34
N ALA A 33 8.11 6.95 -14.30
CA ALA A 33 8.08 7.71 -13.05
C ALA A 33 9.46 7.79 -12.37
N GLN A 34 10.24 6.72 -12.39
CA GLN A 34 11.61 6.67 -11.86
C GLN A 34 12.58 7.54 -12.69
N ALA A 35 12.46 7.52 -14.01
CA ALA A 35 13.23 8.39 -14.89
C ALA A 35 12.92 9.86 -14.61
N GLY A 36 11.64 10.21 -14.43
CA GLY A 36 11.21 11.54 -14.01
C GLY A 36 11.84 11.97 -12.70
N ALA A 37 11.92 11.10 -11.71
CA ALA A 37 12.59 11.38 -10.43
C ALA A 37 14.10 11.66 -10.61
N THR A 38 14.76 10.93 -11.50
CA THR A 38 16.17 11.12 -11.78
C THR A 38 16.42 12.50 -12.37
N VAL A 39 15.57 12.96 -13.29
CA VAL A 39 15.64 14.31 -13.88
C VAL A 39 15.42 15.39 -12.81
N ILE A 40 14.42 15.23 -11.95
CA ILE A 40 14.16 16.21 -10.87
C ILE A 40 15.33 16.26 -9.89
N ASN A 41 15.93 15.13 -9.53
CA ASN A 41 17.11 15.10 -8.65
C ASN A 41 18.33 15.79 -9.28
N ALA A 42 18.56 15.59 -10.58
CA ALA A 42 19.61 16.30 -11.32
C ALA A 42 19.36 17.81 -11.32
N THR A 43 18.12 18.23 -11.55
CA THR A 43 17.72 19.64 -11.51
C THR A 43 17.93 20.23 -10.11
N LEU A 44 17.57 19.49 -9.05
CA LEU A 44 17.78 19.92 -7.66
C LEU A 44 19.26 20.16 -7.38
N ASN A 45 20.14 19.24 -7.77
CA ASN A 45 21.59 19.38 -7.61
C ASN A 45 22.12 20.62 -8.35
N THR A 46 21.69 20.84 -9.58
CA THR A 46 22.10 22.01 -10.37
C THR A 46 21.65 23.31 -9.71
N THR A 47 20.39 23.39 -9.28
CA THR A 47 19.84 24.58 -8.61
C THR A 47 20.55 24.84 -7.28
N GLN A 48 20.85 23.79 -6.51
CA GLN A 48 21.58 23.89 -5.25
C GLN A 48 23.02 24.36 -5.47
N THR A 49 23.70 23.83 -6.49
CA THR A 49 25.05 24.27 -6.86
C THR A 49 25.04 25.75 -7.27
N THR A 50 24.04 26.21 -8.02
CA THR A 50 23.89 27.62 -8.36
C THR A 50 23.72 28.49 -7.12
N ALA A 51 22.96 28.04 -6.12
CA ALA A 51 22.80 28.75 -4.85
C ALA A 51 24.13 28.87 -4.09
N THR A 52 24.99 27.85 -4.12
CA THR A 52 26.31 27.87 -3.43
C THR A 52 27.32 28.81 -4.10
N VAL A 53 27.20 29.08 -5.41
CA VAL A 53 28.05 30.06 -6.09
C VAL A 53 27.91 31.47 -5.49
N TYR A 54 26.69 31.83 -5.05
CA TYR A 54 26.48 33.08 -4.36
C TYR A 54 27.21 33.20 -3.01
N ASP A 55 27.48 32.08 -2.33
CA ASP A 55 28.22 32.05 -1.06
C ASP A 55 29.66 32.48 -1.27
N ALA A 56 30.30 32.00 -2.33
CA ALA A 56 31.65 32.46 -2.70
C ALA A 56 31.69 33.94 -3.04
N SER A 57 30.69 34.42 -3.81
CA SER A 57 30.57 35.85 -4.15
C SER A 57 30.32 36.75 -2.93
N ILE A 58 29.49 36.28 -1.99
CA ILE A 58 29.24 37.00 -0.73
C ILE A 58 30.53 37.07 0.09
N ALA A 59 31.24 35.95 0.25
CA ALA A 59 32.50 35.92 0.99
C ALA A 59 33.55 36.87 0.42
N GLU A 60 33.70 36.92 -0.92
CA GLU A 60 34.59 37.90 -1.60
C GLU A 60 34.23 39.32 -1.26
N ILE A 61 32.94 39.67 -1.40
CA ILE A 61 32.47 41.03 -1.15
C ILE A 61 32.62 41.42 0.33
N GLU A 62 32.37 40.48 1.26
CA GLU A 62 32.52 40.69 2.70
C GLU A 62 34.00 40.99 3.09
N VAL A 63 34.94 40.28 2.50
CA VAL A 63 36.38 40.58 2.67
C VAL A 63 36.73 41.99 2.16
N ARG A 64 36.21 42.35 0.98
CA ARG A 64 36.40 43.73 0.42
C ARG A 64 35.76 44.79 1.29
N LEU A 65 34.57 44.57 1.80
CA LEU A 65 33.84 45.48 2.67
C LEU A 65 34.61 45.71 3.99
N ALA A 66 35.13 44.64 4.60
CA ALA A 66 35.96 44.70 5.81
C ALA A 66 37.24 45.53 5.60
N LYS A 67 37.85 45.43 4.42
CA LYS A 67 38.99 46.28 4.06
C LYS A 67 38.57 47.75 3.98
N LEU A 68 37.50 48.05 3.24
CA LEU A 68 37.02 49.44 3.05
C LEU A 68 36.58 50.06 4.40
N GLU A 69 36.02 49.29 5.31
CA GLU A 69 35.66 49.74 6.65
C GLU A 69 36.92 50.17 7.45
N LYS A 70 37.99 49.35 7.38
CA LYS A 70 39.27 49.70 8.03
C LYS A 70 39.88 50.97 7.38
N ASP A 71 39.82 51.07 6.05
CA ASP A 71 40.34 52.24 5.33
C ASP A 71 39.51 53.48 5.66
N ARG A 72 38.19 53.39 5.71
CA ARG A 72 37.31 54.51 6.14
C ARG A 72 37.71 55.04 7.52
N LYS A 73 37.80 54.14 8.53
CA LYS A 73 38.22 54.56 9.90
C LYS A 73 39.60 55.18 9.92
N ARG A 74 40.53 54.70 9.08
CA ARG A 74 41.89 55.24 8.98
C ARG A 74 41.83 56.68 8.40
N TYR A 75 41.08 56.87 7.30
CA TYR A 75 41.00 58.19 6.67
C TYR A 75 40.19 59.18 7.48
N GLU A 76 39.17 58.78 8.25
CA GLU A 76 38.49 59.61 9.24
C GLU A 76 39.50 60.22 10.21
N ASN A 77 40.35 59.38 10.83
CA ASN A 77 41.42 59.84 11.73
C ASN A 77 42.49 60.72 11.06
N LEU A 78 42.83 60.44 9.78
CA LEU A 78 43.82 61.22 9.07
C LEU A 78 43.27 62.62 8.67
N VAL A 79 42.01 62.75 8.32
CA VAL A 79 41.34 64.03 8.04
C VAL A 79 41.25 64.87 9.29
N GLU A 80 40.90 64.30 10.47
CA GLU A 80 40.92 65.04 11.73
C GLU A 80 42.30 65.63 12.06
N ARG A 81 43.35 64.83 11.73
CA ARG A 81 44.75 65.30 11.93
C ARG A 81 45.27 66.18 10.81
N LYS A 82 44.45 66.62 9.84
CA LYS A 82 44.79 67.33 8.66
C LYS A 82 45.89 66.68 7.78
N ALA A 83 46.02 65.38 7.84
CA ALA A 83 46.96 64.54 7.09
C ALA A 83 46.37 63.88 5.83
N ALA A 84 45.07 64.06 5.58
CA ALA A 84 44.36 63.67 4.36
C ALA A 84 43.31 64.70 3.97
N THR A 85 42.90 64.67 2.70
CA THR A 85 41.89 65.64 2.18
C THR A 85 40.46 65.06 2.41
N PRO A 86 39.44 65.94 2.64
CA PRO A 86 38.05 65.51 2.73
C PRO A 86 37.56 64.75 1.49
N ILE A 87 38.04 65.05 0.30
CA ILE A 87 37.68 64.37 -0.95
C ILE A 87 38.17 62.92 -0.94
N GLN A 88 39.34 62.63 -0.36
CA GLN A 88 39.85 61.29 -0.24
C GLN A 88 38.95 60.42 0.73
N LEU A 89 38.46 61.00 1.80
CA LEU A 89 37.53 60.33 2.72
C LEU A 89 36.19 60.09 2.00
N GLU A 90 35.65 61.08 1.30
CA GLU A 90 34.39 60.94 0.58
C GLU A 90 34.44 59.85 -0.45
N GLN A 91 35.53 59.66 -1.17
CA GLN A 91 35.74 58.60 -2.13
C GLN A 91 35.66 57.23 -1.43
N ILE A 92 36.33 57.05 -0.28
CA ILE A 92 36.34 55.80 0.45
C ILE A 92 34.95 55.48 1.05
N VAL A 93 34.24 56.49 1.54
CA VAL A 93 32.88 56.36 2.03
C VAL A 93 31.94 55.92 0.91
N THR A 94 32.08 56.53 -0.27
CA THR A 94 31.30 56.15 -1.44
C THR A 94 31.56 54.73 -1.88
N ASP A 95 32.84 54.29 -1.94
CA ASP A 95 33.22 52.93 -2.29
C ASP A 95 32.71 51.91 -1.24
N TYR A 96 32.75 52.26 0.04
CA TYR A 96 32.19 51.42 1.11
C TYR A 96 30.68 51.26 0.95
N GLU A 97 29.92 52.36 0.77
CA GLU A 97 28.47 52.27 0.59
C GLU A 97 28.06 51.53 -0.70
N ALA A 98 28.79 51.74 -1.79
CA ALA A 98 28.56 51.02 -3.04
C ALA A 98 28.79 49.51 -2.87
N THR A 99 29.88 49.11 -2.18
CA THR A 99 30.21 47.71 -1.90
C THR A 99 29.17 47.07 -0.96
N ARG A 100 28.70 47.82 0.04
CA ARG A 100 27.64 47.39 0.96
C ARG A 100 26.33 47.11 0.22
N LYS A 101 25.93 48.03 -0.70
CA LYS A 101 24.76 47.87 -1.55
C LYS A 101 24.87 46.64 -2.48
N LYS A 102 26.09 46.41 -3.01
CA LYS A 102 26.39 45.24 -3.82
C LYS A 102 26.21 43.95 -2.99
N LEU A 103 26.68 43.91 -1.74
CA LEU A 103 26.49 42.79 -0.82
C LEU A 103 25.00 42.48 -0.61
N GLU A 104 24.20 43.51 -0.33
CA GLU A 104 22.74 43.35 -0.16
C GLU A 104 22.07 42.82 -1.43
N ALA A 105 22.49 43.22 -2.60
CA ALA A 105 21.97 42.74 -3.88
C ALA A 105 22.28 41.24 -4.08
N VAL A 106 23.53 40.83 -3.84
CA VAL A 106 23.92 39.40 -3.97
C VAL A 106 23.25 38.56 -2.93
N LYS A 107 23.05 39.01 -1.68
CA LYS A 107 22.27 38.34 -0.67
C LYS A 107 20.79 38.09 -1.09
N ARG A 108 20.19 39.10 -1.77
CA ARG A 108 18.84 38.93 -2.34
C ARG A 108 18.83 37.92 -3.49
N GLN A 109 19.83 37.91 -4.35
CA GLN A 109 19.98 36.93 -5.43
C GLN A 109 20.11 35.49 -4.86
N LYS A 110 20.94 35.32 -3.81
CA LYS A 110 21.03 34.03 -3.10
C LYS A 110 19.67 33.57 -2.56
N LYS A 111 18.93 34.47 -1.91
CA LYS A 111 17.59 34.14 -1.38
C LYS A 111 16.64 33.71 -2.49
N ALA A 112 16.65 34.38 -3.64
CA ALA A 112 15.84 33.98 -4.79
C ALA A 112 16.26 32.60 -5.34
N ALA A 113 17.59 32.32 -5.41
CA ALA A 113 18.08 31.01 -5.82
C ALA A 113 17.64 29.87 -4.82
N LEU A 114 17.67 30.16 -3.52
CA LEU A 114 17.18 29.20 -2.50
C LEU A 114 15.68 28.94 -2.63
N SER A 115 14.87 29.94 -2.95
CA SER A 115 13.44 29.71 -3.23
C SER A 115 13.24 28.81 -4.46
N GLY A 116 14.14 28.87 -5.45
CA GLY A 116 14.14 27.92 -6.57
C GLY A 116 14.48 26.48 -6.13
N VAL A 117 15.39 26.31 -5.14
CA VAL A 117 15.68 25.00 -4.54
C VAL A 117 14.44 24.43 -3.86
N ASP A 118 13.72 25.27 -3.09
CA ASP A 118 12.48 24.86 -2.41
C ASP A 118 11.42 24.41 -3.43
N GLU A 119 11.23 25.15 -4.51
CA GLU A 119 10.29 24.79 -5.58
C GLU A 119 10.60 23.41 -6.17
N VAL A 120 11.87 23.16 -6.53
CA VAL A 120 12.30 21.87 -7.08
C VAL A 120 12.13 20.75 -6.03
N SER A 121 12.37 21.05 -4.76
CA SER A 121 12.17 20.09 -3.67
C SER A 121 10.70 19.66 -3.54
N TYR A 122 9.74 20.57 -3.67
CA TYR A 122 8.31 20.23 -3.71
C TYR A 122 7.95 19.39 -4.94
N ARG A 123 8.54 19.69 -6.10
CA ARG A 123 8.36 18.85 -7.29
C ARG A 123 8.90 17.44 -7.08
N ARG A 124 10.01 17.29 -6.36
CA ARG A 124 10.54 15.96 -5.98
C ARG A 124 9.53 15.15 -5.16
N VAL A 125 8.91 15.75 -4.14
CA VAL A 125 7.87 15.08 -3.34
C VAL A 125 6.69 14.62 -4.22
N SER A 126 6.26 15.46 -5.17
CA SER A 126 5.22 15.08 -6.13
C SER A 126 5.63 13.88 -7.01
N THR A 127 6.89 13.84 -7.42
CA THR A 127 7.43 12.74 -8.23
C THR A 127 7.56 11.45 -7.41
N GLU A 128 7.95 11.54 -6.14
CA GLU A 128 7.96 10.39 -5.22
C GLU A 128 6.55 9.80 -5.06
N ALA A 129 5.52 10.65 -4.94
CA ALA A 129 4.13 10.20 -4.93
C ALA A 129 3.69 9.54 -6.26
N ALA A 130 4.23 9.99 -7.39
CA ALA A 130 3.99 9.35 -8.69
C ALA A 130 4.61 7.94 -8.76
N ILE A 131 5.83 7.75 -8.23
CA ILE A 131 6.47 6.44 -8.12
C ILE A 131 5.64 5.50 -7.23
N GLN A 132 5.15 5.97 -6.09
CA GLN A 132 4.32 5.16 -5.21
C GLN A 132 3.02 4.70 -5.89
N ARG A 133 2.37 5.58 -6.65
CA ARG A 133 1.17 5.23 -7.43
C ARG A 133 1.48 4.20 -8.51
N ALA A 134 2.58 4.37 -9.25
CA ALA A 134 3.00 3.42 -10.28
C ALA A 134 3.38 2.06 -9.67
N THR A 135 4.03 2.05 -8.49
CA THR A 135 4.35 0.82 -7.75
C THR A 135 3.08 0.09 -7.33
N ALA A 136 2.10 0.81 -6.76
CA ALA A 136 0.82 0.22 -6.38
C ALA A 136 0.05 -0.35 -7.59
N ALA A 137 0.10 0.32 -8.73
CA ALA A 137 -0.50 -0.18 -9.97
C ALA A 137 0.18 -1.47 -10.45
N LEU A 138 1.52 -1.55 -10.37
CA LEU A 138 2.28 -2.75 -10.71
C LEU A 138 1.94 -3.91 -9.78
N GLU A 139 1.88 -3.69 -8.48
CA GLU A 139 1.50 -4.72 -7.50
C GLU A 139 0.06 -5.23 -7.75
N MET A 140 -0.87 -4.35 -8.10
CA MET A 140 -2.22 -4.74 -8.47
C MET A 140 -2.23 -5.60 -9.76
N ALA A 141 -1.45 -5.22 -10.77
CA ALA A 141 -1.33 -6.00 -12.00
C ALA A 141 -0.73 -7.39 -11.74
N ARG A 142 0.29 -7.49 -10.90
CA ARG A 142 0.91 -8.75 -10.48
C ARG A 142 -0.04 -9.62 -9.66
N LEU A 143 -0.82 -9.01 -8.77
CA LEU A 143 -1.85 -9.71 -8.00
C LEU A 143 -2.90 -10.32 -8.92
N ASN A 144 -3.39 -9.56 -9.91
CA ASN A 144 -4.34 -10.06 -10.89
C ASN A 144 -3.74 -11.21 -11.75
N LEU A 145 -2.47 -11.09 -12.12
CA LEU A 145 -1.76 -12.18 -12.80
C LEU A 145 -1.64 -13.42 -11.90
N SER A 146 -1.42 -13.27 -10.60
CA SER A 146 -1.36 -14.42 -9.69
C SER A 146 -2.68 -15.19 -9.61
N TYR A 147 -3.81 -14.52 -9.80
CA TYR A 147 -5.14 -15.16 -9.81
C TYR A 147 -5.41 -15.99 -11.05
N THR A 148 -4.59 -15.89 -12.10
CA THR A 148 -4.71 -16.77 -13.26
C THR A 148 -4.30 -18.22 -12.96
N VAL A 149 -3.57 -18.45 -11.88
CA VAL A 149 -3.20 -19.78 -11.39
C VAL A 149 -3.99 -20.07 -10.12
N VAL A 150 -5.01 -20.88 -10.25
CA VAL A 150 -5.84 -21.28 -9.10
C VAL A 150 -5.20 -22.47 -8.41
N VAL A 151 -4.88 -22.31 -7.13
CA VAL A 151 -4.24 -23.34 -6.31
C VAL A 151 -5.17 -23.86 -5.21
N ALA A 152 -4.91 -25.09 -4.74
CA ALA A 152 -5.64 -25.70 -3.64
C ALA A 152 -5.37 -24.95 -2.32
N PRO A 153 -6.41 -24.48 -1.59
CA PRO A 153 -6.24 -23.76 -0.33
C PRO A 153 -5.90 -24.69 0.86
N CYS A 154 -6.21 -25.98 0.76
CA CYS A 154 -5.99 -26.97 1.81
C CYS A 154 -5.79 -28.37 1.23
N ASP A 155 -5.25 -29.28 2.05
CA ASP A 155 -5.16 -30.70 1.72
C ASP A 155 -6.54 -31.34 1.74
N GLY A 156 -6.83 -32.16 0.74
CA GLY A 156 -8.14 -32.83 0.69
C GLY A 156 -8.37 -33.65 -0.55
N LYS A 157 -9.60 -34.12 -0.68
CA LYS A 157 -10.09 -34.83 -1.86
C LYS A 157 -10.81 -33.87 -2.78
N LEU A 158 -10.36 -33.77 -4.05
CA LEU A 158 -11.04 -32.98 -5.07
C LEU A 158 -12.37 -33.67 -5.46
N GLY A 159 -13.41 -32.86 -5.57
CA GLY A 159 -14.68 -33.23 -6.14
C GLY A 159 -14.63 -33.45 -7.65
N ARG A 160 -15.79 -33.52 -8.27
CA ARG A 160 -15.88 -33.63 -9.74
C ARG A 160 -15.36 -32.37 -10.42
N ARG A 161 -14.59 -32.51 -11.47
CA ARG A 161 -14.26 -31.42 -12.39
C ARG A 161 -15.50 -31.10 -13.23
N SER A 162 -15.95 -29.87 -13.21
CA SER A 162 -17.11 -29.38 -13.98
C SER A 162 -16.73 -28.49 -15.15
N LEU A 163 -15.44 -28.35 -15.43
CA LEU A 163 -14.91 -27.44 -16.44
C LEU A 163 -14.14 -28.20 -17.51
N GLU A 164 -14.28 -27.72 -18.74
CA GLU A 164 -13.53 -28.21 -19.90
C GLU A 164 -12.48 -27.18 -20.35
N GLU A 165 -11.43 -27.64 -21.01
CA GLU A 165 -10.39 -26.78 -21.56
C GLU A 165 -10.97 -25.85 -22.65
N GLY A 166 -10.62 -24.57 -22.59
CA GLY A 166 -11.16 -23.54 -23.50
C GLY A 166 -12.50 -22.95 -23.08
N GLN A 167 -13.08 -23.42 -21.96
CA GLN A 167 -14.34 -22.87 -21.46
C GLN A 167 -14.13 -21.50 -20.83
N PHE A 168 -15.06 -20.58 -21.09
CA PHE A 168 -15.10 -19.30 -20.38
C PHE A 168 -15.60 -19.48 -18.93
N ILE A 169 -14.91 -18.85 -17.98
CA ILE A 169 -15.24 -18.89 -16.55
C ILE A 169 -15.59 -17.48 -16.08
N ALA A 170 -16.79 -17.33 -15.51
CA ALA A 170 -17.22 -16.08 -14.93
C ALA A 170 -16.65 -15.90 -13.51
N ALA A 171 -16.43 -14.65 -13.11
CA ALA A 171 -16.04 -14.34 -11.73
C ALA A 171 -17.10 -14.85 -10.74
N GLY A 172 -16.66 -15.55 -9.68
CA GLY A 172 -17.54 -16.16 -8.69
C GLY A 172 -18.09 -17.54 -9.07
N GLN A 173 -17.77 -18.06 -10.25
CA GLN A 173 -18.18 -19.40 -10.65
C GLN A 173 -17.44 -20.47 -9.83
N THR A 174 -18.18 -21.43 -9.28
CA THR A 174 -17.61 -22.58 -8.57
C THR A 174 -16.93 -23.52 -9.57
N ILE A 175 -15.65 -23.78 -9.35
CA ILE A 175 -14.81 -24.63 -10.19
C ILE A 175 -14.86 -26.08 -9.73
N THR A 176 -14.64 -26.32 -8.46
CA THR A 176 -14.66 -27.62 -7.82
C THR A 176 -14.79 -27.45 -6.30
N TYR A 177 -15.03 -28.54 -5.61
CA TYR A 177 -15.05 -28.57 -4.15
C TYR A 177 -13.87 -29.39 -3.65
N ILE A 178 -13.25 -28.91 -2.56
CA ILE A 178 -12.22 -29.67 -1.84
C ILE A 178 -12.84 -30.15 -0.53
N LEU A 179 -12.85 -31.44 -0.32
CA LEU A 179 -13.21 -32.03 0.97
C LEU A 179 -11.94 -32.13 1.81
N PRO A 180 -11.78 -31.26 2.82
CA PRO A 180 -10.59 -31.29 3.66
C PRO A 180 -10.54 -32.57 4.46
N ASN A 181 -9.33 -33.07 4.70
CA ASN A 181 -9.12 -34.25 5.54
C ASN A 181 -9.02 -33.89 7.04
N THR A 182 -9.85 -32.93 7.47
CA THR A 182 -9.92 -32.43 8.84
C THR A 182 -10.96 -33.20 9.65
N GLN A 183 -11.06 -32.89 10.95
CA GLN A 183 -12.13 -33.42 11.82
C GLN A 183 -13.50 -33.21 11.17
N LYS A 184 -14.30 -34.25 11.17
CA LYS A 184 -15.66 -34.23 10.63
C LYS A 184 -16.62 -34.04 11.78
N TRP A 185 -17.67 -33.27 11.57
CA TRP A 185 -18.75 -33.12 12.51
C TRP A 185 -20.03 -33.64 11.89
N ILE A 186 -20.94 -34.04 12.76
CA ILE A 186 -22.26 -34.53 12.39
C ILE A 186 -23.29 -33.55 12.95
N VAL A 187 -24.20 -33.12 12.12
CA VAL A 187 -25.39 -32.37 12.56
C VAL A 187 -26.53 -33.37 12.75
N ALA A 188 -26.93 -33.53 13.99
CA ALA A 188 -28.04 -34.44 14.34
C ALA A 188 -29.29 -33.58 14.61
N ASN A 189 -30.37 -33.89 13.92
CA ASN A 189 -31.66 -33.18 14.08
C ASN A 189 -32.56 -34.01 15.03
N TYR A 190 -32.70 -33.51 16.25
CA TYR A 190 -33.57 -34.08 17.26
C TYR A 190 -34.92 -33.38 17.35
N LYS A 191 -35.94 -34.03 17.88
CA LYS A 191 -37.19 -33.39 18.25
C LYS A 191 -36.97 -32.59 19.54
N GLU A 192 -37.65 -31.46 19.70
CA GLU A 192 -37.54 -30.61 20.89
C GLU A 192 -37.70 -31.38 22.20
N THR A 193 -38.58 -32.37 22.23
CA THR A 193 -38.80 -33.24 23.39
C THR A 193 -37.66 -34.22 23.72
N GLN A 194 -36.70 -34.38 22.83
CA GLN A 194 -35.55 -35.27 23.01
C GLN A 194 -34.29 -34.54 23.49
N ILE A 195 -34.29 -33.22 23.43
CA ILE A 195 -33.10 -32.39 23.76
C ILE A 195 -32.94 -32.24 25.28
N GLU A 196 -33.99 -32.38 26.05
CA GLU A 196 -33.98 -32.16 27.51
C GLU A 196 -32.89 -32.95 28.24
N ASN A 197 -32.50 -34.13 27.73
CA ASN A 197 -31.47 -34.97 28.31
C ASN A 197 -30.09 -34.89 27.62
N LEU A 198 -29.89 -33.93 26.69
CA LEU A 198 -28.62 -33.74 26.00
C LEU A 198 -27.78 -32.68 26.68
N SER A 199 -26.52 -32.99 26.93
CA SER A 199 -25.57 -32.06 27.54
C SER A 199 -24.33 -31.86 26.65
N ILE A 200 -23.81 -30.63 26.60
CA ILE A 200 -22.55 -30.33 25.91
C ILE A 200 -21.43 -31.13 26.60
N GLY A 201 -20.59 -31.81 25.80
CA GLY A 201 -19.51 -32.67 26.28
C GLY A 201 -19.90 -34.12 26.46
N GLN A 202 -21.18 -34.47 26.32
CA GLN A 202 -21.68 -35.86 26.43
C GLN A 202 -21.05 -36.71 25.33
N GLU A 203 -20.62 -37.93 25.71
CA GLU A 203 -20.13 -38.92 24.75
C GLU A 203 -21.31 -39.56 24.00
N VAL A 204 -21.15 -39.68 22.71
CA VAL A 204 -22.16 -40.26 21.81
C VAL A 204 -21.50 -41.30 20.92
N SER A 205 -22.25 -42.32 20.62
CA SER A 205 -21.89 -43.34 19.64
C SER A 205 -22.66 -43.10 18.34
N VAL A 206 -21.95 -43.17 17.23
CA VAL A 206 -22.51 -42.95 15.90
C VAL A 206 -22.19 -44.14 15.02
N THR A 207 -23.22 -44.74 14.45
CA THR A 207 -23.10 -45.76 13.42
C THR A 207 -23.45 -45.21 12.06
N VAL A 208 -22.73 -45.61 11.02
CA VAL A 208 -22.92 -45.16 9.65
C VAL A 208 -23.27 -46.36 8.78
N ASP A 209 -24.44 -46.33 8.14
CA ASP A 209 -24.94 -47.45 7.34
C ASP A 209 -24.01 -47.87 6.19
N ALA A 210 -23.26 -46.91 5.65
CA ALA A 210 -22.27 -47.16 4.60
C ALA A 210 -21.02 -47.92 5.09
N ILE A 211 -20.82 -48.01 6.41
CA ILE A 211 -19.67 -48.66 7.03
C ILE A 211 -20.24 -49.58 8.12
N SER A 212 -20.73 -50.71 7.68
CA SER A 212 -21.24 -51.77 8.59
C SER A 212 -20.08 -52.20 9.49
N ASP A 213 -20.21 -52.36 10.74
CA ASP A 213 -19.23 -52.87 11.72
C ASP A 213 -18.27 -51.84 12.34
N LYS A 214 -18.48 -50.53 12.13
CA LYS A 214 -17.70 -49.50 12.85
C LYS A 214 -18.61 -48.56 13.62
N GLU A 215 -18.35 -48.51 14.90
CA GLU A 215 -18.93 -47.54 15.82
C GLU A 215 -17.95 -46.38 16.03
N PHE A 216 -18.38 -45.16 15.73
CA PHE A 216 -17.57 -43.95 15.89
C PHE A 216 -17.96 -43.27 17.20
N LYS A 217 -16.97 -42.98 18.04
CA LYS A 217 -17.17 -42.21 19.27
C LYS A 217 -17.06 -40.73 18.97
N GLY A 218 -18.03 -39.96 19.42
CA GLY A 218 -18.07 -38.51 19.29
C GLY A 218 -18.41 -37.84 20.61
N LYS A 219 -18.33 -36.51 20.64
CA LYS A 219 -18.79 -35.68 21.77
C LYS A 219 -19.71 -34.61 21.25
N VAL A 220 -20.75 -34.29 22.01
CA VAL A 220 -21.64 -33.18 21.73
C VAL A 220 -20.86 -31.89 21.93
N THR A 221 -20.62 -31.10 20.84
CA THR A 221 -19.87 -29.88 20.90
C THR A 221 -20.76 -28.66 21.10
N SER A 222 -21.95 -28.67 20.54
CA SER A 222 -22.90 -27.56 20.67
C SER A 222 -24.34 -28.07 20.50
N ILE A 223 -25.28 -27.39 21.12
CA ILE A 223 -26.72 -27.59 20.94
C ILE A 223 -27.25 -26.25 20.39
N SER A 224 -27.99 -26.31 19.27
CA SER A 224 -28.57 -25.11 18.69
C SER A 224 -29.69 -24.57 19.60
N GLY A 225 -29.65 -23.25 19.86
CA GLY A 225 -30.72 -22.54 20.61
C GLY A 225 -31.92 -22.16 19.75
N ALA A 226 -31.95 -22.55 18.46
CA ALA A 226 -33.05 -22.25 17.57
C ALA A 226 -33.39 -23.44 16.68
N THR A 227 -34.66 -23.50 16.26
CA THR A 227 -35.17 -24.57 15.41
C THR A 227 -34.63 -24.45 13.97
N GLY A 228 -34.51 -25.59 13.29
CA GLY A 228 -34.03 -25.65 11.90
C GLY A 228 -34.81 -24.77 10.91
N SER A 229 -36.08 -24.50 11.20
CA SER A 229 -36.92 -23.60 10.40
C SER A 229 -36.44 -22.14 10.43
N LYS A 230 -35.79 -21.71 11.50
CA LYS A 230 -35.20 -20.38 11.62
C LYS A 230 -33.95 -20.17 10.75
N TYR A 231 -33.25 -21.25 10.45
CA TYR A 231 -32.01 -21.24 9.61
C TYR A 231 -32.28 -21.67 8.17
N SER A 232 -33.56 -21.95 7.81
CA SER A 232 -33.93 -22.25 6.43
C SER A 232 -33.95 -21.00 5.58
N LEU A 233 -33.30 -21.06 4.41
CA LEU A 233 -33.35 -20.00 3.39
C LEU A 233 -34.77 -19.76 2.83
N VAL A 234 -35.67 -20.72 3.00
CA VAL A 234 -37.09 -20.60 2.68
C VAL A 234 -37.88 -20.90 3.96
N PRO A 235 -38.27 -19.89 4.76
CA PRO A 235 -39.12 -20.08 5.89
C PRO A 235 -40.46 -20.68 5.41
N THR A 236 -40.84 -21.84 5.88
CA THR A 236 -42.21 -22.33 5.72
C THR A 236 -43.11 -21.47 6.60
N ASP A 237 -43.65 -20.42 6.03
CA ASP A 237 -44.63 -19.55 6.71
C ASP A 237 -45.94 -20.35 6.87
N ASN A 238 -46.21 -20.78 8.09
CA ASN A 238 -47.47 -21.38 8.44
C ASN A 238 -48.57 -20.31 8.71
N SER A 239 -48.75 -19.38 7.78
CA SER A 239 -49.78 -18.37 7.85
C SER A 239 -51.21 -18.88 7.60
N ALA A 240 -51.38 -20.16 7.30
CA ALA A 240 -52.68 -20.80 7.22
C ALA A 240 -53.09 -21.37 8.60
N GLY A 241 -53.73 -20.57 9.38
CA GLY A 241 -54.45 -20.75 10.63
C GLY A 241 -54.83 -22.13 11.20
N ASN A 242 -54.07 -23.17 11.00
CA ASN A 242 -54.24 -24.47 11.59
C ASN A 242 -53.41 -24.56 12.86
N PHE A 243 -54.04 -24.43 14.02
CA PHE A 243 -53.47 -24.69 15.35
C PHE A 243 -53.16 -26.16 15.60
N VAL A 244 -52.40 -26.79 14.76
CA VAL A 244 -51.82 -28.13 15.06
C VAL A 244 -50.46 -27.93 15.66
N LYS A 245 -50.19 -28.47 16.85
CA LYS A 245 -48.86 -28.45 17.50
C LYS A 245 -47.87 -29.21 16.62
N ILE A 246 -47.15 -28.53 15.77
CA ILE A 246 -46.10 -29.08 14.92
C ILE A 246 -44.87 -29.26 15.79
N GLN A 247 -44.41 -30.51 15.94
CA GLN A 247 -43.12 -30.83 16.59
C GLN A 247 -42.00 -30.31 15.68
N GLN A 248 -41.30 -29.28 16.13
CA GLN A 248 -40.14 -28.75 15.41
C GLN A 248 -38.91 -29.63 15.70
N ARG A 249 -38.02 -29.76 14.72
CA ARG A 249 -36.71 -30.40 14.87
C ARG A 249 -35.65 -29.33 15.11
N ILE A 250 -34.83 -29.57 16.10
CA ILE A 250 -33.71 -28.72 16.48
C ILE A 250 -32.44 -29.44 16.10
#